data_9d6b27176dc7450c5725ca374218e0de
#
_entry.id   9d6b27176dc7450c5725ca374218e0de
#
_cell.length_a   1.000
_cell.length_b   1.000
_cell.length_c   1.000
_cell.angle_alpha   90.00
_cell.angle_beta   90.00
_cell.angle_gamma   90.00
#
_symmetry.space_group_name_H-M   'P 1'
#
loop_
_entity.id
_entity.type
_entity.pdbx_description
1 polymer ?
#
loop_
_entity_poly.entity_id
_entity_poly.type
_entity_poly.pdbx_seq_one_letter_code
_entity_poly.pdbx_strand_id
1 'polypeptide(L)'
;MTDNRKASEEFIDFDETRRKKSHCETIIEVNNKWMVEHPGESDPIKDSRENVQAAAEISEFEAILATEPPPPELPPRQPLFKVSGVLEEFSVQKVIGYFTEREYDPEAFAHKDASDQVGSLILAMVGNAAGSAVTGQSKIRQNDLCNFVRGKINGVPFYGWLGKTNVQVDDYVEMAVMGQGDCYVVYAIALPKLRTISMTPRCHRGREAEIRVLTTRGFPAFYSPF
;
A
#
# COMPACT_ATOMS: atom_id res chain seq x y z
N MET A 1 2.68 8.14 -23.43
CA MET A 1 3.41 7.38 -22.37
C MET A 1 4.17 8.25 -21.37
N THR A 2 4.21 9.57 -21.54
CA THR A 2 4.96 10.52 -20.69
C THR A 2 4.16 11.08 -19.49
N ASP A 3 2.85 10.83 -19.43
CA ASP A 3 1.98 11.42 -18.41
C ASP A 3 1.96 10.62 -17.07
N ASN A 4 2.22 9.32 -17.14
CA ASN A 4 2.21 8.46 -15.93
C ASN A 4 3.45 8.64 -15.03
N ARG A 5 4.60 9.08 -15.56
CA ARG A 5 5.81 9.32 -14.74
C ARG A 5 5.69 10.59 -13.90
N LYS A 6 5.16 11.69 -14.47
CA LYS A 6 4.95 12.93 -13.72
C LYS A 6 3.86 12.80 -12.65
N ALA A 7 2.84 11.97 -12.88
CA ALA A 7 1.81 11.71 -11.87
C ALA A 7 2.34 10.91 -10.68
N SER A 8 3.32 10.02 -10.88
CA SER A 8 3.89 9.22 -9.78
C SER A 8 4.80 10.03 -8.84
N GLU A 9 5.41 11.11 -9.31
CA GLU A 9 6.28 11.98 -8.49
C GLU A 9 5.51 12.77 -7.41
N GLU A 10 4.19 12.88 -7.55
CA GLU A 10 3.31 13.59 -6.61
C GLU A 10 2.75 12.68 -5.50
N PHE A 11 2.91 11.36 -5.64
CA PHE A 11 2.37 10.37 -4.71
C PHE A 11 3.49 9.74 -3.89
N ILE A 12 3.26 9.63 -2.57
CA ILE A 12 4.22 9.01 -1.65
C ILE A 12 4.11 7.49 -1.78
N ASP A 13 5.24 6.82 -2.09
CA ASP A 13 5.38 5.37 -2.00
C ASP A 13 6.17 5.02 -0.73
N PHE A 14 5.47 4.60 0.30
CA PHE A 14 6.06 4.23 1.59
C PHE A 14 6.95 2.98 1.49
N ASP A 15 6.65 2.05 0.60
CA ASP A 15 7.47 0.86 0.39
C ASP A 15 8.80 1.20 -0.30
N GLU A 16 8.75 2.12 -1.26
CA GLU A 16 9.98 2.61 -1.88
C GLU A 16 10.81 3.43 -0.88
N THR A 17 10.15 4.24 -0.06
CA THR A 17 10.81 5.02 1.01
C THR A 17 11.51 4.10 2.00
N ARG A 18 10.88 3.00 2.44
CA ARG A 18 11.53 1.99 3.30
C ARG A 18 12.72 1.34 2.63
N ARG A 19 12.61 1.01 1.33
CA ARG A 19 13.74 0.43 0.57
C ARG A 19 14.91 1.42 0.46
N LYS A 20 14.64 2.69 0.20
CA LYS A 20 15.67 3.74 0.16
C LYS A 20 16.34 3.90 1.53
N LYS A 21 15.55 3.96 2.61
CA LYS A 21 16.08 4.00 3.98
C LYS A 21 17.01 2.82 4.25
N SER A 22 16.55 1.60 4.00
CA SER A 22 17.36 0.38 4.20
C SER A 22 18.63 0.36 3.36
N HIS A 23 18.59 0.92 2.15
CA HIS A 23 19.79 1.06 1.32
C HIS A 23 20.80 2.02 1.94
N CYS A 24 20.37 3.18 2.46
CA CYS A 24 21.24 4.13 3.16
C CYS A 24 21.85 3.49 4.43
N GLU A 25 21.06 2.75 5.20
CA GLU A 25 21.55 2.00 6.37
C GLU A 25 22.64 1.00 5.97
N THR A 26 22.44 0.26 4.87
CA THR A 26 23.42 -0.69 4.33
C THR A 26 24.72 0.01 3.90
N ILE A 27 24.63 1.18 3.25
CA ILE A 27 25.81 1.97 2.88
C ILE A 27 26.65 2.31 4.12
N ILE A 28 26.01 2.81 5.17
CA ILE A 28 26.70 3.16 6.41
C ILE A 28 27.36 1.92 7.05
N GLU A 29 26.65 0.80 7.09
CA GLU A 29 27.18 -0.44 7.64
C GLU A 29 28.39 -0.94 6.87
N VAL A 30 28.28 -0.98 5.54
CA VAL A 30 29.38 -1.44 4.65
C VAL A 30 30.59 -0.51 4.75
N ASN A 31 30.40 0.80 4.70
CA ASN A 31 31.50 1.75 4.81
C ASN A 31 32.20 1.64 6.17
N ASN A 32 31.45 1.52 7.27
CA ASN A 32 32.03 1.35 8.60
C ASN A 32 32.80 0.05 8.73
N LYS A 33 32.27 -1.05 8.20
CA LYS A 33 32.95 -2.34 8.19
C LYS A 33 34.24 -2.30 7.35
N TRP A 34 34.16 -1.71 6.16
CA TRP A 34 35.30 -1.57 5.25
C TRP A 34 36.45 -0.75 5.89
N MET A 35 36.14 0.37 6.52
CA MET A 35 37.13 1.20 7.22
C MET A 35 37.87 0.42 8.31
N VAL A 36 37.16 -0.50 9.02
CA VAL A 36 37.74 -1.32 10.07
C VAL A 36 38.62 -2.45 9.51
N GLU A 37 38.16 -3.09 8.46
CA GLU A 37 38.86 -4.26 7.87
C GLU A 37 40.04 -3.84 6.97
N HIS A 38 40.02 -2.66 6.36
CA HIS A 38 41.00 -2.16 5.38
C HIS A 38 41.54 -0.76 5.73
N PRO A 39 42.15 -0.54 6.88
CA PRO A 39 42.51 0.81 7.36
C PRO A 39 43.55 1.53 6.48
N GLY A 40 44.20 0.84 5.56
CA GLY A 40 45.19 1.44 4.63
C GLY A 40 44.67 1.69 3.20
N GLU A 41 43.50 1.17 2.86
CA GLU A 41 42.92 1.22 1.52
C GLU A 41 41.66 2.10 1.47
N SER A 42 41.04 2.36 2.60
CA SER A 42 39.86 3.23 2.70
C SER A 42 40.24 4.71 2.53
N ASP A 43 39.36 5.51 1.91
CA ASP A 43 39.40 6.97 1.94
C ASP A 43 38.46 7.47 3.07
N PRO A 44 39.01 7.71 4.29
CA PRO A 44 38.18 8.03 5.45
C PRO A 44 37.38 9.33 5.27
N ILE A 45 37.85 10.25 4.43
CA ILE A 45 37.16 11.51 4.18
C ILE A 45 35.97 11.30 3.28
N LYS A 46 36.10 10.48 2.25
CA LYS A 46 35.01 10.14 1.33
C LYS A 46 33.95 9.31 2.03
N ASP A 47 34.36 8.24 2.70
CA ASP A 47 33.46 7.32 3.39
C ASP A 47 32.68 8.03 4.52
N SER A 48 33.35 8.96 5.25
CA SER A 48 32.69 9.80 6.25
C SER A 48 31.66 10.75 5.65
N ARG A 49 31.93 11.34 4.47
CA ARG A 49 30.95 12.22 3.79
C ARG A 49 29.73 11.43 3.29
N GLU A 50 29.96 10.27 2.71
CA GLU A 50 28.87 9.38 2.27
C GLU A 50 27.99 8.94 3.45
N ASN A 51 28.61 8.60 4.57
CA ASN A 51 27.87 8.22 5.79
C ASN A 51 27.05 9.39 6.35
N VAL A 52 27.60 10.63 6.36
CA VAL A 52 26.86 11.83 6.82
C VAL A 52 25.68 12.12 5.89
N GLN A 53 25.86 12.00 4.58
CA GLN A 53 24.79 12.18 3.60
C GLN A 53 23.71 11.12 3.78
N ALA A 54 24.09 9.84 3.87
CA ALA A 54 23.15 8.73 4.08
C ALA A 54 22.37 8.88 5.40
N ALA A 55 23.02 9.35 6.47
CA ALA A 55 22.35 9.61 7.75
C ALA A 55 21.32 10.76 7.66
N ALA A 56 21.62 11.81 6.89
CA ALA A 56 20.68 12.90 6.64
C ALA A 56 19.45 12.40 5.84
N GLU A 57 19.67 11.61 4.78
CA GLU A 57 18.59 11.01 3.99
C GLU A 57 17.72 10.06 4.82
N ILE A 58 18.32 9.27 5.72
CA ILE A 58 17.57 8.40 6.66
C ILE A 58 16.61 9.24 7.51
N SER A 59 17.06 10.37 8.04
CA SER A 59 16.20 11.26 8.84
C SER A 59 15.01 11.81 8.04
N GLU A 60 15.22 12.16 6.76
CA GLU A 60 14.14 12.59 5.87
C GLU A 60 13.15 11.44 5.59
N PHE A 61 13.65 10.24 5.32
CA PHE A 61 12.80 9.07 5.11
C PHE A 61 12.00 8.70 6.36
N GLU A 62 12.58 8.81 7.55
CA GLU A 62 11.87 8.60 8.82
C GLU A 62 10.73 9.60 9.01
N ALA A 63 10.97 10.87 8.69
CA ALA A 63 9.93 11.89 8.74
C ALA A 63 8.77 11.58 7.79
N ILE A 64 9.05 11.09 6.58
CA ILE A 64 8.02 10.64 5.62
C ILE A 64 7.28 9.43 6.17
N LEU A 65 8.00 8.41 6.64
CA LEU A 65 7.41 7.17 7.17
C LEU A 65 6.54 7.40 8.41
N ALA A 66 6.84 8.42 9.21
CA ALA A 66 6.01 8.81 10.35
C ALA A 66 4.61 9.31 9.94
N THR A 67 4.42 9.69 8.67
CA THR A 67 3.12 10.12 8.12
C THR A 67 2.34 8.97 7.47
N GLU A 68 2.84 7.74 7.53
CA GLU A 68 2.22 6.59 6.89
C GLU A 68 0.81 6.35 7.42
N PRO A 69 -0.19 6.24 6.53
CA PRO A 69 -1.54 5.90 6.93
C PRO A 69 -1.65 4.43 7.36
N PRO A 70 -2.67 4.07 8.15
CA PRO A 70 -2.96 2.68 8.44
C PRO A 70 -3.18 1.91 7.12
N PRO A 71 -2.87 0.60 7.09
CA PRO A 71 -3.07 -0.21 5.89
C PRO A 71 -4.53 -0.20 5.44
N PRO A 72 -4.80 -0.38 4.13
CA PRO A 72 -6.17 -0.44 3.64
C PRO A 72 -6.89 -1.68 4.19
N GLU A 73 -8.13 -1.49 4.62
CA GLU A 73 -8.98 -2.56 5.12
C GLU A 73 -10.06 -2.91 4.10
N LEU A 74 -10.38 -4.20 3.99
CA LEU A 74 -11.54 -4.64 3.22
C LEU A 74 -12.83 -4.13 3.87
N PRO A 75 -13.84 -3.76 3.08
CA PRO A 75 -15.15 -3.47 3.63
C PRO A 75 -15.65 -4.63 4.51
N PRO A 76 -16.26 -4.34 5.66
CA PRO A 76 -16.72 -5.37 6.59
C PRO A 76 -17.78 -6.26 5.96
N ARG A 77 -18.03 -7.44 6.53
CA ARG A 77 -19.16 -8.29 6.12
C ARG A 77 -20.50 -7.68 6.48
N GLN A 78 -20.54 -6.83 7.50
CA GLN A 78 -21.73 -6.12 7.91
C GLN A 78 -22.05 -5.00 6.90
N PRO A 79 -23.34 -4.65 6.75
CA PRO A 79 -23.71 -3.54 5.86
C PRO A 79 -23.09 -2.23 6.35
N LEU A 80 -22.55 -1.47 5.41
CA LEU A 80 -22.12 -0.10 5.66
C LEU A 80 -23.35 0.77 5.92
N PHE A 81 -23.21 1.77 6.77
CA PHE A 81 -24.26 2.73 6.96
C PHE A 81 -23.94 4.08 6.29
N LYS A 82 -24.98 4.84 6.01
CA LYS A 82 -24.86 6.12 5.35
C LYS A 82 -24.73 7.22 6.40
N VAL A 83 -23.71 8.04 6.26
CA VAL A 83 -23.57 9.33 6.96
C VAL A 83 -23.62 10.44 5.92
N SER A 84 -24.38 11.49 6.20
CA SER A 84 -24.47 12.66 5.32
C SER A 84 -24.38 13.95 6.11
N GLY A 85 -23.76 14.96 5.52
CA GLY A 85 -23.57 16.26 6.16
C GLY A 85 -22.57 17.13 5.40
N VAL A 86 -22.28 18.28 5.98
CA VAL A 86 -21.23 19.18 5.49
C VAL A 86 -19.90 18.78 6.13
N LEU A 87 -18.84 18.75 5.35
CA LEU A 87 -17.49 18.46 5.85
C LEU A 87 -16.95 19.65 6.65
N GLU A 88 -16.63 19.41 7.91
CA GLU A 88 -16.05 20.40 8.83
C GLU A 88 -14.54 20.51 8.64
N GLU A 89 -13.89 19.36 8.42
CA GLU A 89 -12.46 19.24 8.16
C GLU A 89 -12.22 18.22 7.07
N PHE A 90 -11.25 18.46 6.21
CA PHE A 90 -10.87 17.51 5.17
C PHE A 90 -9.43 17.70 4.77
N SER A 91 -8.66 16.61 4.78
CA SER A 91 -7.29 16.56 4.32
C SER A 91 -7.07 15.35 3.43
N VAL A 92 -6.19 15.50 2.46
CA VAL A 92 -5.88 14.47 1.47
C VAL A 92 -4.38 14.27 1.43
N GLN A 93 -3.94 13.04 1.63
CA GLN A 93 -2.57 12.60 1.40
C GLN A 93 -2.54 11.72 0.16
N LYS A 94 -1.79 12.14 -0.86
CA LYS A 94 -1.62 11.37 -2.09
C LYS A 94 -0.62 10.25 -1.86
N VAL A 95 -1.03 9.02 -2.02
CA VAL A 95 -0.24 7.84 -1.67
C VAL A 95 -0.38 6.74 -2.72
N ILE A 96 0.65 5.93 -2.86
CA ILE A 96 0.58 4.67 -3.57
C ILE A 96 0.10 3.61 -2.59
N GLY A 97 -1.12 3.11 -2.79
CA GLY A 97 -1.73 2.08 -1.97
C GLY A 97 -1.60 0.71 -2.60
N TYR A 98 -1.44 -0.32 -1.76
CA TYR A 98 -1.40 -1.72 -2.17
C TYR A 98 -2.66 -2.41 -1.68
N PHE A 99 -3.46 -2.93 -2.61
CA PHE A 99 -4.76 -3.54 -2.34
C PHE A 99 -4.74 -5.01 -2.77
N THR A 100 -3.85 -5.79 -2.16
CA THR A 100 -3.68 -7.21 -2.44
C THR A 100 -3.95 -8.06 -1.20
N GLU A 101 -4.01 -9.39 -1.36
CA GLU A 101 -4.25 -10.33 -0.25
C GLU A 101 -3.25 -10.12 0.91
N ARG A 102 -2.02 -9.74 0.59
CA ARG A 102 -0.97 -9.47 1.57
C ARG A 102 -1.33 -8.33 2.55
N GLU A 103 -1.97 -7.29 2.05
CA GLU A 103 -2.36 -6.12 2.86
C GLU A 103 -3.66 -6.37 3.60
N TYR A 104 -4.60 -7.10 2.98
CA TYR A 104 -5.91 -7.35 3.54
C TYR A 104 -5.97 -8.50 4.54
N ASP A 105 -5.12 -9.51 4.37
CA ASP A 105 -5.04 -10.68 5.25
C ASP A 105 -3.59 -11.17 5.30
N PRO A 106 -2.72 -10.46 6.06
CA PRO A 106 -1.29 -10.76 6.12
C PRO A 106 -1.00 -12.14 6.72
N GLU A 107 -1.84 -12.65 7.61
CA GLU A 107 -1.66 -13.98 8.22
C GLU A 107 -1.94 -15.08 7.19
N ALA A 108 -3.09 -15.02 6.51
CA ALA A 108 -3.42 -15.98 5.45
C ALA A 108 -2.40 -15.92 4.31
N PHE A 109 -1.95 -14.72 3.95
CA PHE A 109 -0.91 -14.54 2.95
C PHE A 109 0.43 -15.20 3.38
N ALA A 110 0.85 -15.01 4.63
CA ALA A 110 2.09 -15.59 5.14
C ALA A 110 2.04 -17.13 5.14
N HIS A 111 0.92 -17.73 5.53
CA HIS A 111 0.73 -19.18 5.47
C HIS A 111 0.78 -19.71 4.03
N LYS A 112 0.14 -19.02 3.10
CA LYS A 112 0.16 -19.38 1.68
C LYS A 112 1.56 -19.22 1.10
N ASP A 113 2.26 -18.13 1.42
CA ASP A 113 3.62 -17.85 0.96
C ASP A 113 4.59 -18.94 1.43
N ALA A 114 4.52 -19.36 2.69
CA ALA A 114 5.33 -20.46 3.21
C ALA A 114 5.04 -21.78 2.48
N SER A 115 3.75 -22.09 2.23
CA SER A 115 3.34 -23.29 1.48
C SER A 115 3.84 -23.25 0.03
N ASP A 116 3.74 -22.10 -0.64
CA ASP A 116 4.20 -21.89 -2.01
C ASP A 116 5.72 -21.98 -2.14
N GLN A 117 6.48 -21.50 -1.13
CA GLN A 117 7.94 -21.63 -1.09
C GLN A 117 8.35 -23.10 -0.98
N VAL A 118 7.71 -23.88 -0.12
CA VAL A 118 7.96 -25.33 -0.01
C VAL A 118 7.59 -26.05 -1.32
N GLY A 119 6.43 -25.74 -1.89
CA GLY A 119 6.00 -26.30 -3.18
C GLY A 119 6.96 -25.95 -4.33
N SER A 120 7.43 -24.71 -4.39
CA SER A 120 8.42 -24.25 -5.36
C SER A 120 9.77 -24.97 -5.21
N LEU A 121 10.22 -25.19 -3.98
CA LEU A 121 11.46 -25.93 -3.70
C LEU A 121 11.34 -27.39 -4.15
N ILE A 122 10.21 -28.05 -3.88
CA ILE A 122 9.95 -29.44 -4.32
C ILE A 122 9.94 -29.52 -5.85
N LEU A 123 9.26 -28.58 -6.54
CA LEU A 123 9.23 -28.51 -8.01
C LEU A 123 10.61 -28.29 -8.61
N ALA A 124 11.43 -27.45 -7.99
CA ALA A 124 12.82 -27.23 -8.41
C ALA A 124 13.69 -28.49 -8.24
N MET A 125 13.50 -29.24 -7.14
CA MET A 125 14.19 -30.51 -6.88
C MET A 125 13.82 -31.60 -7.89
N VAL A 126 12.57 -31.60 -8.39
CA VAL A 126 12.08 -32.55 -9.42
C VAL A 126 12.46 -32.11 -10.85
N GLY A 127 13.20 -31.00 -10.99
CA GLY A 127 13.69 -30.52 -12.29
C GLY A 127 12.64 -29.71 -13.09
N ASN A 128 11.54 -29.31 -12.50
CA ASN A 128 10.50 -28.50 -13.15
C ASN A 128 10.71 -26.99 -12.89
N ALA A 129 11.75 -26.42 -13.52
CA ALA A 129 12.09 -25.00 -13.38
C ALA A 129 10.96 -24.05 -13.87
N ALA A 130 10.18 -24.46 -14.87
CA ALA A 130 9.07 -23.67 -15.38
C ALA A 130 7.92 -23.56 -14.35
N GLY A 131 7.59 -24.63 -13.65
CA GLY A 131 6.59 -24.62 -12.58
C GLY A 131 7.00 -23.76 -11.38
N SER A 132 8.27 -23.76 -11.04
CA SER A 132 8.85 -22.92 -9.96
C SER A 132 8.77 -21.41 -10.31
N ALA A 133 9.00 -21.04 -11.57
CA ALA A 133 8.94 -19.65 -12.02
C ALA A 133 7.49 -19.09 -12.02
N VAL A 134 6.50 -19.91 -12.35
CA VAL A 134 5.09 -19.52 -12.38
C VAL A 134 4.55 -19.21 -10.98
N THR A 135 4.96 -19.99 -9.96
CA THR A 135 4.57 -19.74 -8.56
C THR A 135 5.13 -18.41 -8.03
N GLY A 136 6.31 -17.98 -8.53
CA GLY A 136 6.91 -16.68 -8.17
C GLY A 136 6.21 -15.47 -8.82
N GLN A 137 5.65 -15.61 -10.03
CA GLN A 137 5.00 -14.52 -10.76
C GLN A 137 3.63 -14.12 -10.19
N SER A 138 2.94 -15.01 -9.46
CA SER A 138 1.64 -14.69 -8.83
C SER A 138 1.76 -13.69 -7.68
N LYS A 139 2.98 -13.32 -7.27
CA LYS A 139 3.27 -12.47 -6.11
C LYS A 139 3.53 -10.99 -6.47
N ILE A 140 3.30 -10.58 -7.72
CA ILE A 140 3.46 -9.17 -8.10
C ILE A 140 2.41 -8.34 -7.34
N ARG A 141 2.89 -7.55 -6.40
CA ARG A 141 2.04 -6.56 -5.71
C ARG A 141 1.52 -5.55 -6.74
N GLN A 142 0.21 -5.40 -6.76
CA GLN A 142 -0.44 -4.40 -7.59
C GLN A 142 -0.68 -3.16 -6.73
N ASN A 143 -0.20 -2.03 -7.21
CA ASN A 143 -0.39 -0.73 -6.59
C ASN A 143 -1.42 0.11 -7.36
N ASP A 144 -2.06 1.01 -6.66
CA ASP A 144 -2.96 2.01 -7.22
C ASP A 144 -2.61 3.39 -6.66
N LEU A 145 -2.71 4.42 -7.51
CA LEU A 145 -2.62 5.81 -7.08
C LEU A 145 -3.91 6.17 -6.35
N CYS A 146 -3.83 6.49 -5.07
CA CYS A 146 -4.98 6.75 -4.24
C CYS A 146 -4.78 7.94 -3.30
N ASN A 147 -5.86 8.35 -2.70
CA ASN A 147 -5.93 9.38 -1.70
C ASN A 147 -6.27 8.74 -0.36
N PHE A 148 -5.39 8.87 0.62
CA PHE A 148 -5.77 8.65 1.99
C PHE A 148 -6.39 9.95 2.52
N VAL A 149 -7.65 9.86 2.93
CA VAL A 149 -8.43 11.01 3.40
C VAL A 149 -8.65 10.95 4.89
N ARG A 150 -8.61 12.10 5.52
CA ARG A 150 -8.99 12.32 6.92
C ARG A 150 -9.86 13.56 6.99
N GLY A 151 -10.80 13.56 7.94
CA GLY A 151 -11.64 14.71 8.12
C GLY A 151 -12.61 14.56 9.28
N LYS A 152 -13.60 15.44 9.31
CA LYS A 152 -14.65 15.47 10.34
C LYS A 152 -15.99 15.81 9.72
N ILE A 153 -17.02 15.09 10.13
CA ILE A 153 -18.39 15.29 9.70
C ILE A 153 -19.34 15.09 10.89
N ASN A 154 -20.27 16.03 11.10
CA ASN A 154 -21.20 16.01 12.23
C ASN A 154 -20.49 15.84 13.59
N GLY A 155 -19.32 16.47 13.76
CA GLY A 155 -18.52 16.36 14.97
C GLY A 155 -17.72 15.05 15.11
N VAL A 156 -17.85 14.08 14.20
CA VAL A 156 -17.18 12.77 14.27
C VAL A 156 -16.01 12.73 13.29
N PRO A 157 -14.79 12.36 13.74
CA PRO A 157 -13.66 12.19 12.85
C PRO A 157 -13.83 10.97 11.94
N PHE A 158 -13.20 11.02 10.77
CA PHE A 158 -13.18 9.90 9.84
C PHE A 158 -11.83 9.79 9.13
N TYR A 159 -11.56 8.61 8.61
CA TYR A 159 -10.47 8.36 7.67
C TYR A 159 -10.85 7.27 6.67
N GLY A 160 -10.10 7.18 5.57
CA GLY A 160 -10.31 6.12 4.59
C GLY A 160 -9.40 6.21 3.39
N TRP A 161 -9.35 5.12 2.66
CA TRP A 161 -8.61 4.98 1.41
C TRP A 161 -9.58 5.15 0.24
N LEU A 162 -9.36 6.17 -0.56
CA LEU A 162 -10.20 6.45 -1.72
C LEU A 162 -9.34 6.50 -2.99
N GLY A 163 -9.97 6.25 -4.11
CA GLY A 163 -9.42 6.63 -5.39
C GLY A 163 -9.33 8.15 -5.52
N LYS A 164 -9.29 8.65 -6.74
CA LYS A 164 -9.27 10.10 -6.96
C LYS A 164 -10.53 10.76 -6.37
N THR A 165 -10.33 11.82 -5.60
CA THR A 165 -11.44 12.62 -5.02
C THR A 165 -11.26 14.09 -5.33
N ASN A 166 -12.38 14.80 -5.50
CA ASN A 166 -12.45 16.26 -5.68
C ASN A 166 -13.19 16.94 -4.52
N VAL A 167 -13.37 16.23 -3.42
CA VAL A 167 -14.06 16.70 -2.22
C VAL A 167 -13.25 17.79 -1.54
N GLN A 168 -13.92 18.81 -1.03
CA GLN A 168 -13.33 19.94 -0.29
C GLN A 168 -14.07 20.16 1.03
N VAL A 169 -13.46 20.94 1.91
CA VAL A 169 -14.14 21.46 3.13
C VAL A 169 -15.37 22.25 2.71
N ASP A 170 -16.40 22.23 3.53
CA ASP A 170 -17.73 22.83 3.31
C ASP A 170 -18.57 22.17 2.21
N ASP A 171 -18.10 21.11 1.56
CA ASP A 171 -18.95 20.33 0.67
C ASP A 171 -19.97 19.49 1.46
N TYR A 172 -21.20 19.46 0.95
CA TYR A 172 -22.19 18.49 1.40
C TYR A 172 -21.91 17.14 0.74
N VAL A 173 -21.66 16.13 1.56
CA VAL A 173 -21.30 14.77 1.11
C VAL A 173 -22.23 13.73 1.68
N GLU A 174 -22.28 12.59 1.00
CA GLU A 174 -22.87 11.35 1.49
C GLU A 174 -21.78 10.27 1.51
N MET A 175 -21.58 9.65 2.66
CA MET A 175 -20.52 8.67 2.86
C MET A 175 -21.08 7.30 3.19
N ALA A 176 -20.45 6.24 2.66
CA ALA A 176 -20.65 4.87 3.12
C ALA A 176 -19.53 4.54 4.10
N VAL A 177 -19.88 4.28 5.35
CA VAL A 177 -18.95 4.17 6.45
C VAL A 177 -19.21 2.95 7.34
N MET A 178 -18.18 2.58 8.10
CA MET A 178 -18.26 1.70 9.26
C MET A 178 -17.85 2.47 10.50
N GLY A 179 -18.50 2.26 11.62
CA GLY A 179 -18.07 2.81 12.92
C GLY A 179 -16.90 2.00 13.48
N GLN A 180 -15.87 2.70 13.94
CA GLN A 180 -14.73 2.11 14.61
C GLN A 180 -14.38 2.97 15.85
N GLY A 181 -14.91 2.56 17.00
CA GLY A 181 -14.81 3.38 18.21
C GLY A 181 -15.47 4.76 18.02
N ASP A 182 -14.70 5.82 18.24
CA ASP A 182 -15.17 7.20 18.14
C ASP A 182 -14.96 7.82 16.73
N CYS A 183 -14.64 7.03 15.73
CA CYS A 183 -14.41 7.50 14.36
C CYS A 183 -15.14 6.64 13.32
N TYR A 184 -15.16 7.14 12.08
CA TYR A 184 -15.67 6.39 10.93
C TYR A 184 -14.55 5.97 10.02
N VAL A 185 -14.60 4.72 9.54
CA VAL A 185 -13.82 4.25 8.39
C VAL A 185 -14.68 4.42 7.15
N VAL A 186 -14.18 5.18 6.18
CA VAL A 186 -14.91 5.56 4.97
C VAL A 186 -14.49 4.70 3.80
N TYR A 187 -15.47 4.09 3.13
CA TYR A 187 -15.27 3.27 1.93
C TYR A 187 -15.75 3.95 0.65
N ALA A 188 -16.63 4.93 0.77
CA ALA A 188 -17.05 5.77 -0.35
C ALA A 188 -17.49 7.14 0.12
N ILE A 189 -17.21 8.17 -0.69
CA ILE A 189 -17.73 9.53 -0.54
C ILE A 189 -18.40 9.93 -1.85
N ALA A 190 -19.65 10.30 -1.76
CA ALA A 190 -20.40 10.86 -2.87
C ALA A 190 -20.55 12.38 -2.72
N LEU A 191 -20.39 13.08 -3.84
CA LEU A 191 -20.75 14.49 -4.02
C LEU A 191 -22.03 14.58 -4.85
N PRO A 192 -23.22 14.68 -4.23
CA PRO A 192 -24.48 14.66 -4.96
C PRO A 192 -24.60 15.80 -5.99
N LYS A 193 -24.09 16.98 -5.67
CA LYS A 193 -24.07 18.14 -6.57
C LYS A 193 -23.33 17.89 -7.87
N LEU A 194 -22.21 17.16 -7.81
CA LEU A 194 -21.36 16.84 -8.96
C LEU A 194 -21.69 15.47 -9.57
N ARG A 195 -22.59 14.70 -8.95
CA ARG A 195 -22.91 13.31 -9.33
C ARG A 195 -21.66 12.42 -9.42
N THR A 196 -20.71 12.63 -8.52
CA THR A 196 -19.46 11.86 -8.46
C THR A 196 -19.41 11.05 -7.18
N ILE A 197 -18.77 9.88 -7.27
CA ILE A 197 -18.50 8.99 -6.14
C ILE A 197 -17.04 8.61 -6.20
N SER A 198 -16.32 8.82 -5.10
CA SER A 198 -14.98 8.30 -4.86
C SER A 198 -15.08 7.09 -3.95
N MET A 199 -14.47 5.99 -4.33
CA MET A 199 -14.56 4.71 -3.60
C MET A 199 -13.17 4.18 -3.30
N THR A 200 -13.07 3.30 -2.30
CA THR A 200 -11.87 2.52 -2.04
C THR A 200 -11.47 1.75 -3.31
N PRO A 201 -10.23 1.83 -3.76
CA PRO A 201 -9.76 1.10 -4.92
C PRO A 201 -10.09 -0.39 -4.83
N ARG A 202 -10.49 -0.97 -5.97
CA ARG A 202 -10.85 -2.39 -6.13
C ARG A 202 -12.06 -2.90 -5.34
N CYS A 203 -12.69 -2.07 -4.51
CA CYS A 203 -13.88 -2.45 -3.77
C CYS A 203 -15.20 -2.18 -4.51
N HIS A 204 -15.16 -1.77 -5.77
CA HIS A 204 -16.35 -1.41 -6.57
C HIS A 204 -17.34 -2.58 -6.79
N ARG A 205 -16.89 -3.82 -6.64
CA ARG A 205 -17.72 -5.02 -6.75
C ARG A 205 -18.26 -5.51 -5.40
N GLY A 206 -17.84 -4.88 -4.29
CA GLY A 206 -18.10 -5.33 -2.93
C GLY A 206 -17.12 -6.40 -2.44
N ARG A 207 -17.09 -6.59 -1.12
CA ARG A 207 -16.13 -7.44 -0.42
C ARG A 207 -16.05 -8.87 -0.96
N GLU A 208 -17.22 -9.54 -1.13
CA GLU A 208 -17.22 -10.94 -1.53
C GLU A 208 -16.70 -11.16 -2.95
N ALA A 209 -17.03 -10.23 -3.86
CA ALA A 209 -16.51 -10.29 -5.22
C ALA A 209 -15.01 -10.02 -5.26
N GLU A 210 -14.52 -9.12 -4.43
CA GLU A 210 -13.08 -8.83 -4.32
C GLU A 210 -12.32 -10.02 -3.73
N ILE A 211 -12.83 -10.64 -2.67
CA ILE A 211 -12.25 -11.88 -2.11
C ILE A 211 -12.20 -12.98 -3.17
N ARG A 212 -13.26 -13.16 -3.96
CA ARG A 212 -13.24 -14.15 -5.06
C ARG A 212 -12.16 -13.85 -6.09
N VAL A 213 -11.98 -12.58 -6.48
CA VAL A 213 -10.91 -12.19 -7.42
C VAL A 213 -9.53 -12.47 -6.84
N LEU A 214 -9.32 -12.18 -5.57
CA LEU A 214 -8.06 -12.42 -4.88
C LEU A 214 -7.77 -13.94 -4.76
N THR A 215 -8.79 -14.75 -4.46
CA THR A 215 -8.64 -16.20 -4.29
C THR A 215 -8.57 -16.97 -5.62
N THR A 216 -9.31 -16.55 -6.67
CA THR A 216 -9.34 -17.27 -7.97
C THR A 216 -8.16 -16.95 -8.87
N ARG A 217 -7.45 -15.84 -8.68
CA ARG A 217 -6.20 -15.57 -9.41
C ARG A 217 -5.08 -16.56 -9.10
N GLY A 218 -5.22 -17.40 -8.06
CA GLY A 218 -4.30 -18.48 -7.74
C GLY A 218 -4.61 -19.85 -8.38
N PHE A 219 -5.77 -20.02 -9.05
CA PHE A 219 -6.14 -21.24 -9.74
C PHE A 219 -6.60 -20.93 -11.16
N PRO A 220 -5.83 -21.26 -12.20
CA PRO A 220 -6.40 -21.38 -13.53
C PRO A 220 -7.44 -22.51 -13.47
N ALA A 221 -8.71 -22.14 -13.55
CA ALA A 221 -9.80 -23.11 -13.62
C ALA A 221 -9.65 -23.93 -14.91
N PHE A 222 -9.10 -25.12 -14.81
CA PHE A 222 -9.38 -26.20 -15.74
C PHE A 222 -10.81 -26.67 -15.50
N TYR A 223 -11.77 -25.91 -15.98
CA TYR A 223 -13.10 -26.40 -16.23
C TYR A 223 -13.30 -26.44 -17.74
N SER A 224 -13.04 -27.61 -18.30
CA SER A 224 -13.58 -28.01 -19.60
C SER A 224 -15.04 -28.41 -19.37
N PRO A 225 -16.02 -27.81 -20.03
CA PRO A 225 -17.36 -28.36 -20.06
C PRO A 225 -17.41 -29.53 -21.09
N PHE A 226 -17.81 -30.69 -20.61
CA PHE A 226 -18.46 -31.67 -21.44
C PHE A 226 -19.94 -31.34 -21.56
#